data_35512a4b7939abf59b3c0d93907381e3
#
_entry.id   35512a4b7939abf59b3c0d93907381e3
#
_cell.length_a   1.000
_cell.length_b   1.000
_cell.length_c   1.000
_cell.angle_alpha   90.00
_cell.angle_beta   90.00
_cell.angle_gamma   90.00
#
_symmetry.space_group_name_H-M   'P 1'
#
loop_
_entity.id
_entity.type
_entity.pdbx_description
1 polymer ?
#
loop_
_entity_poly.entity_id
_entity_poly.type
_entity_poly.pdbx_seq_one_letter_code
_entity_poly.pdbx_strand_id
1 'polypeptide(L)'
;MKRLLYTTVFVGLVLVLAVAAVFALKGPASTQTAAAVPAADSAPASALAPTGSDSYNFIALPLDSSDSFSYTAAGLMSYVGNTSAVVKWDAASQSYVTYTGGPGDFPLETGGAYFLLLNSSAANVLSFVGDVPPQGSISFSLVKETGASGCKYNAISLPLDQGQITMASELITAIGGVDAVVKWDAASQSYVTYTGGPGDFPVSIGYPYFVCLNNGAPANWP
;
A
#
# COMPACT_ATOMS: atom_id res chain seq x y z
N MET A 1 17.35 -17.22 34.65
CA MET A 1 17.02 -16.04 33.82
C MET A 1 17.57 -16.14 32.39
N LYS A 2 17.48 -17.29 31.70
CA LYS A 2 18.00 -17.46 30.30
C LYS A 2 16.97 -18.00 29.31
N ARG A 3 15.70 -18.13 29.69
CA ARG A 3 14.66 -18.74 28.84
C ARG A 3 13.67 -17.73 28.21
N LEU A 4 13.74 -16.44 28.57
CA LEU A 4 12.80 -15.42 28.06
C LEU A 4 13.27 -14.71 26.78
N LEU A 5 14.56 -14.83 26.42
CA LEU A 5 15.12 -14.12 25.26
C LEU A 5 14.86 -14.80 23.91
N TYR A 6 14.52 -16.09 23.91
CA TYR A 6 14.33 -16.85 22.66
C TYR A 6 12.93 -16.76 22.05
N THR A 7 11.93 -16.43 22.85
CA THR A 7 10.54 -16.43 22.36
C THR A 7 10.20 -15.18 21.54
N THR A 8 10.81 -14.05 21.86
CA THR A 8 10.52 -12.78 21.17
C THR A 8 11.17 -12.69 19.78
N VAL A 9 12.35 -13.29 19.62
CA VAL A 9 13.06 -13.33 18.31
C VAL A 9 12.33 -14.26 17.31
N PHE A 10 11.69 -15.31 17.80
CA PHE A 10 11.00 -16.29 16.95
C PHE A 10 9.68 -15.77 16.34
N VAL A 11 8.95 -14.91 17.07
CA VAL A 11 7.68 -14.34 16.57
C VAL A 11 7.94 -13.31 15.46
N GLY A 12 9.00 -12.50 15.59
CA GLY A 12 9.40 -11.55 14.54
C GLY A 12 9.89 -12.25 13.26
N LEU A 13 10.62 -13.36 13.41
CA LEU A 13 11.16 -14.11 12.27
C LEU A 13 10.08 -14.90 11.51
N VAL A 14 9.07 -15.42 12.21
CA VAL A 14 7.96 -16.15 11.58
C VAL A 14 7.07 -15.22 10.76
N LEU A 15 6.87 -13.97 11.21
CA LEU A 15 6.07 -12.98 10.47
C LEU A 15 6.75 -12.56 9.16
N VAL A 16 8.07 -12.37 9.18
CA VAL A 16 8.86 -12.04 7.96
C VAL A 16 8.88 -13.22 6.98
N LEU A 17 8.96 -14.45 7.47
CA LEU A 17 8.95 -15.66 6.64
C LEU A 17 7.58 -15.97 6.05
N ALA A 18 6.48 -15.66 6.74
CA ALA A 18 5.13 -15.86 6.20
C ALA A 18 4.82 -14.93 5.02
N VAL A 19 5.29 -13.67 5.07
CA VAL A 19 5.17 -12.73 3.95
C VAL A 19 6.06 -13.16 2.77
N ALA A 20 7.27 -13.65 3.02
CA ALA A 20 8.18 -14.13 1.98
C ALA A 20 7.68 -15.42 1.30
N ALA A 21 7.00 -16.31 2.04
CA ALA A 21 6.53 -17.60 1.50
C ALA A 21 5.38 -17.47 0.50
N VAL A 22 4.55 -16.42 0.61
CA VAL A 22 3.47 -16.16 -0.37
C VAL A 22 4.04 -15.60 -1.70
N PHE A 23 5.22 -14.98 -1.67
CA PHE A 23 5.84 -14.36 -2.86
C PHE A 23 7.00 -15.16 -3.50
N ALA A 24 7.43 -16.26 -2.88
CA ALA A 24 8.61 -17.03 -3.33
C ALA A 24 8.34 -18.02 -4.50
N LEU A 25 7.12 -18.05 -5.06
CA LEU A 25 6.72 -19.03 -6.09
C LEU A 25 6.79 -18.51 -7.53
N LYS A 26 7.57 -17.47 -7.82
CA LYS A 26 7.74 -17.02 -9.22
C LYS A 26 9.20 -16.97 -9.68
N GLY A 27 9.43 -17.60 -10.81
CA GLY A 27 10.73 -17.73 -11.52
C GLY A 27 11.25 -16.37 -12.08
N PRO A 28 12.44 -16.37 -12.74
CA PRO A 28 13.23 -15.17 -12.98
C PRO A 28 12.54 -14.16 -13.90
N ALA A 29 12.56 -12.88 -13.47
CA ALA A 29 12.05 -11.75 -14.23
C ALA A 29 12.99 -11.39 -15.39
N SER A 30 12.41 -11.16 -16.56
CA SER A 30 13.11 -10.57 -17.71
C SER A 30 13.20 -9.04 -17.50
N THR A 31 14.41 -8.50 -17.64
CA THR A 31 14.70 -7.07 -17.57
C THR A 31 14.12 -6.32 -18.77
N GLN A 32 13.20 -5.40 -18.53
CA GLN A 32 12.74 -4.43 -19.51
C GLN A 32 12.97 -3.01 -19.01
N THR A 33 13.59 -2.19 -19.85
CA THR A 33 14.01 -0.81 -19.57
C THR A 33 12.81 0.13 -19.43
N ALA A 34 12.73 0.84 -18.31
CA ALA A 34 11.68 1.82 -18.06
C ALA A 34 11.83 3.07 -18.95
N ALA A 35 10.76 3.46 -19.63
CA ALA A 35 10.67 4.73 -20.35
C ALA A 35 10.26 5.87 -19.39
N ALA A 36 10.84 7.06 -19.58
CA ALA A 36 10.59 8.24 -18.78
C ALA A 36 9.14 8.74 -18.93
N VAL A 37 8.49 9.06 -17.80
CA VAL A 37 7.14 9.61 -17.73
C VAL A 37 7.22 11.14 -17.80
N PRO A 38 6.47 11.82 -18.68
CA PRO A 38 6.37 13.28 -18.67
C PRO A 38 5.47 13.76 -17.53
N ALA A 39 5.86 14.86 -16.90
CA ALA A 39 5.05 15.54 -15.89
C ALA A 39 3.79 16.15 -16.53
N ALA A 40 2.62 15.83 -16.02
CA ALA A 40 1.36 16.44 -16.40
C ALA A 40 0.42 16.55 -15.20
N ASP A 41 -0.27 17.68 -15.13
CA ASP A 41 -1.31 18.08 -14.17
C ASP A 41 -2.59 17.22 -14.33
N SER A 42 -2.50 15.97 -13.93
CA SER A 42 -3.66 15.08 -13.81
C SER A 42 -3.42 14.14 -12.63
N ALA A 43 -4.49 13.79 -11.93
CA ALA A 43 -4.42 12.82 -10.84
C ALA A 43 -3.53 11.62 -11.25
N PRO A 44 -2.61 11.17 -10.40
CA PRO A 44 -1.57 10.25 -10.81
C PRO A 44 -2.18 8.95 -11.34
N ALA A 45 -1.98 8.68 -12.62
CA ALA A 45 -2.23 7.37 -13.15
C ALA A 45 -1.20 6.41 -12.53
N SER A 46 -1.65 5.45 -11.73
CA SER A 46 -0.76 4.42 -11.22
C SER A 46 -0.25 3.58 -12.39
N ALA A 47 1.05 3.64 -12.67
CA ALA A 47 1.65 2.71 -13.62
C ALA A 47 1.55 1.29 -13.06
N LEU A 48 0.86 0.41 -13.78
CA LEU A 48 0.71 -0.99 -13.39
C LEU A 48 1.95 -1.80 -13.81
N ALA A 49 2.16 -2.92 -13.14
CA ALA A 49 3.26 -3.82 -13.49
C ALA A 49 3.17 -4.31 -14.95
N PRO A 50 4.32 -4.63 -15.57
CA PRO A 50 4.37 -5.14 -16.94
C PRO A 50 3.50 -6.39 -17.13
N THR A 51 2.82 -6.45 -18.28
CA THR A 51 2.02 -7.62 -18.68
C THR A 51 2.90 -8.82 -18.99
N GLY A 52 2.49 -10.00 -18.58
CA GLY A 52 3.20 -11.27 -18.89
C GLY A 52 3.00 -12.37 -17.86
N SER A 53 2.58 -12.01 -16.66
CA SER A 53 2.19 -12.92 -15.58
C SER A 53 1.33 -12.16 -14.58
N ASP A 54 0.53 -12.86 -13.77
CA ASP A 54 -0.21 -12.23 -12.68
C ASP A 54 0.73 -11.45 -11.78
N SER A 55 0.41 -10.20 -11.49
CA SER A 55 1.27 -9.32 -10.72
C SER A 55 0.47 -8.43 -9.78
N TYR A 56 1.02 -8.24 -8.58
CA TYR A 56 0.44 -7.35 -7.60
C TYR A 56 0.79 -5.90 -7.92
N ASN A 57 -0.21 -5.05 -7.82
CA ASN A 57 -0.09 -3.60 -7.94
C ASN A 57 -0.71 -2.96 -6.71
N PHE A 58 0.07 -2.15 -5.99
CA PHE A 58 -0.43 -1.41 -4.84
C PHE A 58 -0.94 -0.07 -5.32
N ILE A 59 -2.22 0.19 -5.13
CA ILE A 59 -2.93 1.37 -5.61
C ILE A 59 -3.61 2.10 -4.47
N ALA A 60 -3.91 3.37 -4.65
CA ALA A 60 -4.81 4.13 -3.78
C ALA A 60 -6.05 4.58 -4.56
N LEU A 61 -7.11 4.95 -3.82
CA LEU A 61 -8.32 5.58 -4.35
C LEU A 61 -8.34 7.06 -3.94
N PRO A 62 -7.56 7.95 -4.57
CA PRO A 62 -7.37 9.33 -4.12
C PRO A 62 -8.59 10.22 -4.36
N LEU A 63 -9.53 9.80 -5.21
CA LEU A 63 -10.74 10.53 -5.58
C LEU A 63 -11.97 9.78 -5.08
N ASP A 64 -13.06 10.49 -4.86
CA ASP A 64 -14.37 9.86 -4.71
C ASP A 64 -14.89 9.47 -6.10
N SER A 65 -14.73 8.21 -6.42
CA SER A 65 -15.16 7.60 -7.69
C SER A 65 -16.45 6.78 -7.54
N SER A 66 -17.27 7.05 -6.51
CA SER A 66 -18.50 6.30 -6.21
C SER A 66 -19.54 6.35 -7.34
N ASP A 67 -19.50 7.39 -8.18
CA ASP A 67 -20.33 7.47 -9.40
C ASP A 67 -19.81 6.59 -10.57
N SER A 68 -18.55 6.17 -10.50
CA SER A 68 -17.92 5.37 -11.55
C SER A 68 -18.04 3.86 -11.32
N PHE A 69 -17.99 3.43 -10.04
CA PHE A 69 -18.15 2.02 -9.65
C PHE A 69 -18.62 1.89 -8.20
N SER A 70 -19.21 0.74 -7.87
CA SER A 70 -19.59 0.43 -6.49
C SER A 70 -18.33 0.34 -5.61
N TYR A 71 -18.31 1.08 -4.48
CA TYR A 71 -17.17 1.17 -3.55
C TYR A 71 -17.04 -0.10 -2.70
N THR A 72 -16.83 -1.22 -3.40
CA THR A 72 -16.55 -2.53 -2.83
C THR A 72 -15.43 -3.20 -3.60
N ALA A 73 -14.81 -4.23 -3.03
CA ALA A 73 -13.77 -5.00 -3.72
C ALA A 73 -14.31 -5.62 -5.01
N ALA A 74 -15.56 -6.09 -5.02
CA ALA A 74 -16.22 -6.60 -6.21
C ALA A 74 -16.42 -5.52 -7.28
N GLY A 75 -16.86 -4.32 -6.87
CA GLY A 75 -17.03 -3.18 -7.76
C GLY A 75 -15.72 -2.75 -8.40
N LEU A 76 -14.65 -2.63 -7.62
CA LEU A 76 -13.32 -2.29 -8.10
C LEU A 76 -12.78 -3.37 -9.07
N MET A 77 -12.94 -4.65 -8.72
CA MET A 77 -12.55 -5.77 -9.59
C MET A 77 -13.25 -5.70 -10.95
N SER A 78 -14.54 -5.40 -10.95
CA SER A 78 -15.33 -5.25 -12.17
C SER A 78 -14.92 -4.03 -13.00
N TYR A 79 -14.65 -2.90 -12.33
CA TYR A 79 -14.23 -1.64 -12.96
C TYR A 79 -12.87 -1.76 -13.65
N VAL A 80 -11.89 -2.35 -12.96
CA VAL A 80 -10.53 -2.53 -13.49
C VAL A 80 -10.51 -3.59 -14.60
N GLY A 81 -11.31 -4.64 -14.47
CA GLY A 81 -11.27 -5.81 -15.34
C GLY A 81 -9.95 -6.58 -15.22
N ASN A 82 -9.93 -7.81 -15.74
CA ASN A 82 -8.71 -8.65 -15.73
C ASN A 82 -7.97 -8.71 -14.38
N THR A 83 -8.73 -8.61 -13.29
CA THR A 83 -8.27 -8.62 -11.92
C THR A 83 -8.66 -9.94 -11.27
N SER A 84 -7.69 -10.66 -10.72
CA SER A 84 -7.90 -11.96 -10.05
C SER A 84 -8.18 -11.80 -8.55
N ALA A 85 -7.71 -10.70 -7.94
CA ALA A 85 -7.96 -10.41 -6.53
C ALA A 85 -7.87 -8.93 -6.22
N VAL A 86 -8.66 -8.49 -5.23
CA VAL A 86 -8.50 -7.22 -4.52
C VAL A 86 -8.13 -7.54 -3.08
N VAL A 87 -7.08 -6.90 -2.56
CA VAL A 87 -6.54 -7.20 -1.23
C VAL A 87 -6.40 -5.91 -0.44
N LYS A 88 -6.90 -5.90 0.80
CA LYS A 88 -6.65 -4.83 1.76
C LYS A 88 -5.78 -5.31 2.92
N TRP A 89 -5.04 -4.38 3.50
CA TRP A 89 -4.36 -4.61 4.77
C TRP A 89 -5.32 -4.30 5.92
N ASP A 90 -5.47 -5.23 6.84
CA ASP A 90 -6.14 -4.99 8.12
C ASP A 90 -5.08 -4.69 9.20
N ALA A 91 -4.97 -3.42 9.56
CA ALA A 91 -4.00 -2.96 10.55
C ALA A 91 -4.28 -3.49 11.96
N ALA A 92 -5.54 -3.82 12.30
CA ALA A 92 -5.88 -4.35 13.62
C ALA A 92 -5.36 -5.78 13.80
N SER A 93 -5.58 -6.64 12.82
CA SER A 93 -5.10 -8.04 12.84
C SER A 93 -3.69 -8.21 12.27
N GLN A 94 -3.09 -7.16 11.67
CA GLN A 94 -1.81 -7.20 10.97
C GLN A 94 -1.78 -8.30 9.89
N SER A 95 -2.85 -8.37 9.10
CA SER A 95 -3.01 -9.42 8.08
C SER A 95 -3.70 -8.89 6.83
N TYR A 96 -3.60 -9.62 5.73
CA TYR A 96 -4.29 -9.31 4.50
C TYR A 96 -5.69 -9.93 4.48
N VAL A 97 -6.66 -9.15 4.01
CA VAL A 97 -8.01 -9.60 3.66
C VAL A 97 -8.12 -9.60 2.15
N THR A 98 -8.46 -10.74 1.56
CA THR A 98 -8.44 -10.94 0.11
C THR A 98 -9.84 -11.26 -0.40
N TYR A 99 -10.26 -10.57 -1.47
CA TYR A 99 -11.44 -10.88 -2.26
C TYR A 99 -11.02 -11.40 -3.64
N THR A 100 -11.54 -12.57 -4.02
CA THR A 100 -11.26 -13.24 -5.31
C THR A 100 -12.52 -13.49 -6.14
N GLY A 101 -13.62 -12.84 -5.78
CA GLY A 101 -14.97 -13.11 -6.30
C GLY A 101 -15.77 -14.01 -5.35
N GLY A 102 -17.08 -13.86 -5.37
CA GLY A 102 -17.99 -14.64 -4.52
C GLY A 102 -18.20 -14.02 -3.13
N PRO A 103 -18.36 -14.84 -2.07
CA PRO A 103 -18.58 -14.32 -0.72
C PRO A 103 -17.33 -13.65 -0.14
N GLY A 104 -17.54 -12.72 0.79
CA GLY A 104 -16.44 -12.02 1.47
C GLY A 104 -16.06 -10.68 0.84
N ASP A 105 -16.94 -10.10 0.03
CA ASP A 105 -16.76 -8.71 -0.44
C ASP A 105 -16.64 -7.74 0.74
N PHE A 106 -15.82 -6.71 0.57
CA PHE A 106 -15.60 -5.70 1.60
C PHE A 106 -15.71 -4.28 1.03
N PRO A 107 -16.12 -3.32 1.86
CA PRO A 107 -16.20 -1.92 1.44
C PRO A 107 -14.79 -1.34 1.20
N LEU A 108 -14.72 -0.41 0.24
CA LEU A 108 -13.58 0.43 -0.03
C LEU A 108 -13.85 1.84 0.51
N GLU A 109 -12.77 2.60 0.69
CA GLU A 109 -12.82 3.96 1.22
C GLU A 109 -12.05 4.91 0.30
N THR A 110 -12.54 6.13 0.15
CA THR A 110 -11.78 7.20 -0.50
C THR A 110 -10.51 7.48 0.31
N GLY A 111 -9.38 7.56 -0.36
CA GLY A 111 -8.08 7.60 0.29
C GLY A 111 -7.52 6.20 0.65
N GLY A 112 -8.33 5.14 0.58
CA GLY A 112 -7.91 3.79 0.92
C GLY A 112 -6.82 3.24 -0.02
N ALA A 113 -6.01 2.31 0.51
CA ALA A 113 -4.90 1.67 -0.18
C ALA A 113 -5.14 0.15 -0.33
N TYR A 114 -4.99 -0.35 -1.55
CA TYR A 114 -5.36 -1.73 -1.91
C TYR A 114 -4.34 -2.35 -2.87
N PHE A 115 -4.15 -3.67 -2.76
CA PHE A 115 -3.47 -4.41 -3.82
C PHE A 115 -4.48 -4.96 -4.82
N LEU A 116 -4.13 -4.86 -6.09
CA LEU A 116 -4.79 -5.56 -7.19
C LEU A 116 -3.86 -6.65 -7.71
N LEU A 117 -4.34 -7.88 -7.77
CA LEU A 117 -3.69 -8.94 -8.51
C LEU A 117 -4.23 -8.93 -9.94
N LEU A 118 -3.47 -8.35 -10.85
CA LEU A 118 -3.81 -8.25 -12.25
C LEU A 118 -3.30 -9.47 -13.01
N ASN A 119 -4.13 -10.03 -13.88
CA ASN A 119 -3.69 -11.08 -14.80
C ASN A 119 -2.96 -10.48 -16.02
N SER A 120 -2.34 -11.33 -16.81
CA SER A 120 -1.49 -10.92 -17.93
C SER A 120 -2.20 -10.14 -19.05
N SER A 121 -3.54 -10.09 -19.05
CA SER A 121 -4.34 -9.36 -20.02
C SER A 121 -4.79 -7.99 -19.55
N ALA A 122 -4.40 -7.57 -18.33
CA ALA A 122 -4.79 -6.27 -17.78
C ALA A 122 -4.17 -5.10 -18.56
N ALA A 123 -4.84 -3.95 -18.52
CA ALA A 123 -4.31 -2.72 -19.07
C ALA A 123 -3.03 -2.28 -18.33
N ASN A 124 -2.13 -1.59 -19.03
CA ASN A 124 -0.88 -1.09 -18.44
C ASN A 124 -1.05 0.20 -17.61
N VAL A 125 -2.22 0.84 -17.68
CA VAL A 125 -2.55 2.08 -16.98
C VAL A 125 -3.94 1.95 -16.40
N LEU A 126 -4.07 2.27 -15.12
CA LEU A 126 -5.34 2.39 -14.42
C LEU A 126 -5.56 3.87 -14.11
N SER A 127 -6.72 4.40 -14.52
CA SER A 127 -7.12 5.78 -14.24
C SER A 127 -8.43 5.78 -13.46
N PHE A 128 -8.48 6.60 -12.41
CA PHE A 128 -9.70 6.87 -11.66
C PHE A 128 -10.24 8.24 -12.05
N VAL A 129 -11.55 8.31 -12.22
CA VAL A 129 -12.29 9.56 -12.43
C VAL A 129 -13.27 9.70 -11.27
N GLY A 130 -13.31 10.89 -10.68
CA GLY A 130 -14.18 11.16 -9.54
C GLY A 130 -13.99 12.56 -8.99
N ASP A 131 -14.70 12.87 -7.94
CA ASP A 131 -14.61 14.16 -7.26
C ASP A 131 -13.38 14.22 -6.35
N VAL A 132 -12.75 15.39 -6.32
CA VAL A 132 -11.66 15.65 -5.38
C VAL A 132 -12.26 15.78 -3.96
N PRO A 133 -11.83 14.96 -3.00
CA PRO A 133 -12.29 15.07 -1.63
C PRO A 133 -12.02 16.47 -1.05
N PRO A 134 -12.90 17.03 -0.23
CA PRO A 134 -12.62 18.28 0.45
C PRO A 134 -11.30 18.24 1.22
N GLN A 135 -10.61 19.37 1.28
CA GLN A 135 -9.35 19.47 2.04
C GLN A 135 -9.56 19.03 3.49
N GLY A 136 -8.67 18.19 4.00
CA GLY A 136 -8.73 17.64 5.36
C GLY A 136 -9.82 16.59 5.59
N SER A 137 -10.54 16.14 4.54
CA SER A 137 -11.58 15.12 4.69
C SER A 137 -11.02 13.70 4.72
N ILE A 138 -9.81 13.49 4.19
CA ILE A 138 -9.12 12.19 4.24
C ILE A 138 -8.33 12.15 5.53
N SER A 139 -8.66 11.21 6.42
CA SER A 139 -7.94 10.95 7.66
C SER A 139 -7.94 9.46 7.94
N PHE A 140 -6.79 8.93 8.32
CA PHE A 140 -6.59 7.51 8.63
C PHE A 140 -6.61 7.27 10.12
N SER A 141 -7.45 6.33 10.58
CA SER A 141 -7.34 5.78 11.92
C SER A 141 -6.16 4.84 11.98
N LEU A 142 -5.17 5.17 12.79
CA LEU A 142 -3.88 4.49 12.84
C LEU A 142 -3.81 3.50 14.00
N VAL A 143 -3.44 2.28 13.69
CA VAL A 143 -3.14 1.23 14.68
C VAL A 143 -1.66 1.27 14.99
N LYS A 144 -1.32 1.61 16.22
CA LYS A 144 0.07 1.72 16.68
C LYS A 144 0.45 0.59 17.63
N GLU A 145 1.77 0.38 17.78
CA GLU A 145 2.27 -0.50 18.83
C GLU A 145 1.92 0.08 20.21
N THR A 146 1.66 -0.79 21.16
CA THR A 146 1.38 -0.43 22.56
C THR A 146 2.52 -0.85 23.50
N GLY A 147 3.41 -1.71 23.02
CA GLY A 147 4.58 -2.17 23.75
C GLY A 147 5.75 -1.17 23.73
N ALA A 148 6.79 -1.49 24.47
CA ALA A 148 8.01 -0.66 24.54
C ALA A 148 8.90 -0.78 23.29
N SER A 149 8.66 -1.74 22.42
CA SER A 149 9.42 -1.99 21.19
C SER A 149 8.56 -2.62 20.11
N GLY A 150 8.98 -2.44 18.87
CA GLY A 150 8.24 -2.89 17.69
C GLY A 150 7.34 -1.81 17.11
N CYS A 151 6.69 -2.13 16.01
CA CYS A 151 5.75 -1.25 15.35
C CYS A 151 4.64 -2.04 14.65
N LYS A 152 3.53 -1.39 14.33
CA LYS A 152 2.40 -1.96 13.56
C LYS A 152 2.28 -1.28 12.22
N TYR A 153 2.12 -2.09 11.18
CA TYR A 153 1.92 -1.59 9.83
C TYR A 153 0.50 -1.10 9.61
N ASN A 154 0.40 0.05 8.95
CA ASN A 154 -0.83 0.63 8.44
C ASN A 154 -0.65 0.92 6.96
N ALA A 155 -1.65 0.61 6.14
CA ALA A 155 -1.70 1.00 4.74
C ALA A 155 -2.41 2.35 4.64
N ILE A 156 -1.75 3.34 4.08
CA ILE A 156 -2.28 4.69 3.86
C ILE A 156 -2.04 5.11 2.42
N SER A 157 -2.78 6.08 1.90
CA SER A 157 -2.35 6.86 0.75
C SER A 157 -1.79 8.21 1.21
N LEU A 158 -0.96 8.85 0.39
CA LEU A 158 -0.60 10.24 0.64
C LEU A 158 -1.74 11.13 0.11
N PRO A 159 -2.50 11.84 0.99
CA PRO A 159 -3.64 12.64 0.56
C PRO A 159 -3.26 13.76 -0.41
N LEU A 160 -4.21 14.18 -1.25
CA LEU A 160 -3.96 15.18 -2.30
C LEU A 160 -3.56 16.55 -1.74
N ASP A 161 -3.96 16.88 -0.53
CA ASP A 161 -3.62 18.13 0.17
C ASP A 161 -2.29 18.09 0.93
N GLN A 162 -1.55 16.97 0.87
CA GLN A 162 -0.25 16.78 1.51
C GLN A 162 0.92 16.89 0.51
N GLY A 163 0.76 17.69 -0.54
CA GLY A 163 1.74 17.84 -1.62
C GLY A 163 3.12 18.40 -1.21
N GLN A 164 3.24 18.94 0.01
CA GLN A 164 4.52 19.36 0.59
C GLN A 164 5.40 18.17 1.03
N ILE A 165 4.82 16.97 1.17
CA ILE A 165 5.55 15.75 1.53
C ILE A 165 6.00 15.07 0.24
N THR A 166 7.30 15.05 0.01
CA THR A 166 7.89 14.57 -1.25
C THR A 166 8.87 13.42 -1.07
N MET A 167 9.30 13.16 0.20
CA MET A 167 10.25 12.12 0.55
C MET A 167 9.72 11.25 1.69
N ALA A 168 10.16 9.99 1.77
CA ALA A 168 9.76 9.09 2.85
C ALA A 168 10.21 9.59 4.22
N SER A 169 11.35 10.28 4.32
CA SER A 169 11.82 10.94 5.54
C SER A 169 10.89 12.06 6.02
N GLU A 170 10.33 12.81 5.09
CA GLU A 170 9.35 13.87 5.40
C GLU A 170 8.03 13.26 5.87
N LEU A 171 7.61 12.13 5.28
CA LEU A 171 6.40 11.40 5.72
C LEU A 171 6.58 10.85 7.15
N ILE A 172 7.77 10.31 7.49
CA ILE A 172 8.10 9.92 8.86
C ILE A 172 7.93 11.10 9.83
N THR A 173 8.44 12.26 9.42
CA THR A 173 8.38 13.49 10.25
C THR A 173 6.97 14.03 10.40
N ALA A 174 6.19 14.02 9.31
CA ALA A 174 4.83 14.54 9.28
C ALA A 174 3.85 13.71 10.13
N ILE A 175 4.00 12.39 10.13
CA ILE A 175 3.15 11.50 10.96
C ILE A 175 3.65 11.51 12.40
N GLY A 176 4.95 11.35 12.62
CA GLY A 176 5.56 11.14 13.94
C GLY A 176 5.38 9.71 14.45
N GLY A 177 6.36 9.20 15.19
CA GLY A 177 6.32 7.84 15.74
C GLY A 177 6.31 6.73 14.67
N VAL A 178 6.94 6.99 13.53
CA VAL A 178 7.07 6.05 12.42
C VAL A 178 8.49 5.48 12.41
N ASP A 179 8.60 4.16 12.46
CA ASP A 179 9.87 3.43 12.39
C ASP A 179 10.27 3.09 10.95
N ALA A 180 9.28 2.96 10.07
CA ALA A 180 9.52 2.65 8.66
C ALA A 180 8.41 3.17 7.74
N VAL A 181 8.80 3.61 6.55
CA VAL A 181 7.92 3.81 5.39
C VAL A 181 8.27 2.77 4.34
N VAL A 182 7.24 2.14 3.77
CA VAL A 182 7.42 1.07 2.78
C VAL A 182 6.55 1.35 1.56
N LYS A 183 7.14 1.26 0.39
CA LYS A 183 6.42 1.26 -0.89
C LYS A 183 6.51 -0.10 -1.56
N TRP A 184 5.54 -0.40 -2.39
CA TRP A 184 5.56 -1.54 -3.28
C TRP A 184 6.22 -1.16 -4.62
N ASP A 185 7.17 -1.95 -5.06
CA ASP A 185 7.70 -1.86 -6.41
C ASP A 185 7.05 -2.96 -7.27
N ALA A 186 6.11 -2.54 -8.11
CA ALA A 186 5.35 -3.44 -8.96
C ALA A 186 6.24 -4.09 -10.05
N ALA A 187 7.35 -3.45 -10.45
CA ALA A 187 8.24 -4.00 -11.47
C ALA A 187 9.05 -5.19 -10.93
N SER A 188 9.58 -5.08 -9.72
CA SER A 188 10.33 -6.15 -9.05
C SER A 188 9.45 -7.06 -8.19
N GLN A 189 8.16 -6.73 -8.02
CA GLN A 189 7.23 -7.45 -7.13
C GLN A 189 7.78 -7.57 -5.71
N SER A 190 8.32 -6.47 -5.18
CA SER A 190 8.98 -6.44 -3.87
C SER A 190 8.72 -5.14 -3.12
N TYR A 191 8.99 -5.18 -1.82
CA TYR A 191 8.92 -4.00 -0.96
C TYR A 191 10.24 -3.24 -0.95
N VAL A 192 10.15 -1.91 -1.02
CA VAL A 192 11.26 -0.99 -0.77
C VAL A 192 10.98 -0.28 0.54
N THR A 193 11.89 -0.41 1.49
CA THR A 193 11.72 0.09 2.87
C THR A 193 12.73 1.17 3.21
N TYR A 194 12.25 2.24 3.85
CA TYR A 194 13.07 3.30 4.44
C TYR A 194 12.84 3.33 5.95
N THR A 195 13.92 3.27 6.72
CA THR A 195 13.91 3.27 8.20
C THR A 195 14.72 4.42 8.80
N GLY A 196 15.02 5.45 7.98
CA GLY A 196 15.97 6.51 8.31
C GLY A 196 17.37 6.21 7.77
N GLY A 197 18.16 7.24 7.54
CA GLY A 197 19.52 7.11 6.99
C GLY A 197 19.56 7.02 5.45
N PRO A 198 20.48 6.26 4.87
CA PRO A 198 20.60 6.14 3.42
C PRO A 198 19.45 5.34 2.81
N GLY A 199 19.13 5.63 1.54
CA GLY A 199 18.07 4.91 0.81
C GLY A 199 16.70 5.56 0.89
N ASP A 200 16.62 6.84 1.24
CA ASP A 200 15.39 7.62 1.16
C ASP A 200 14.84 7.60 -0.27
N PHE A 201 13.51 7.58 -0.40
CA PHE A 201 12.86 7.54 -1.70
C PHE A 201 11.75 8.58 -1.83
N PRO A 202 11.48 9.06 -3.05
CA PRO A 202 10.39 9.99 -3.29
C PRO A 202 9.04 9.35 -3.02
N VAL A 203 8.15 10.15 -2.40
CA VAL A 203 6.72 9.86 -2.25
C VAL A 203 5.89 10.85 -3.05
N SER A 204 4.70 10.45 -3.44
CA SER A 204 3.80 11.27 -4.26
C SER A 204 2.38 11.20 -3.74
N ILE A 205 1.64 12.32 -3.84
CA ILE A 205 0.22 12.37 -3.53
C ILE A 205 -0.56 11.34 -4.35
N GLY A 206 -1.59 10.75 -3.75
CA GLY A 206 -2.43 9.73 -4.38
C GLY A 206 -1.76 8.36 -4.52
N TYR A 207 -0.53 8.17 -4.02
CA TYR A 207 0.13 6.87 -3.99
C TYR A 207 0.02 6.20 -2.62
N PRO A 208 -0.04 4.86 -2.58
CA PRO A 208 -0.16 4.10 -1.35
C PRO A 208 1.21 3.78 -0.74
N TYR A 209 1.25 3.76 0.59
CA TYR A 209 2.42 3.41 1.38
C TYR A 209 2.00 2.59 2.59
N PHE A 210 2.90 1.75 3.10
CA PHE A 210 2.82 1.25 4.46
C PHE A 210 3.66 2.14 5.38
N VAL A 211 3.13 2.41 6.56
CA VAL A 211 3.85 3.07 7.65
C VAL A 211 3.84 2.14 8.85
N CYS A 212 5.02 1.92 9.46
CA CYS A 212 5.17 1.11 10.66
C CYS A 212 5.20 2.01 11.88
N LEU A 213 4.17 1.95 12.72
CA LEU A 213 3.92 2.88 13.81
C LEU A 213 4.29 2.30 15.17
N ASN A 214 5.22 2.96 15.87
CA ASN A 214 5.57 2.64 17.24
C ASN A 214 4.57 3.25 18.24
N ASN A 215 4.83 3.10 19.53
CA ASN A 215 3.92 3.58 20.58
C ASN A 215 3.82 5.12 20.69
N GLY A 216 4.76 5.87 20.09
CA GLY A 216 4.75 7.34 20.03
C GLY A 216 3.88 7.93 18.92
N ALA A 217 3.36 7.09 18.02
CA ALA A 217 2.55 7.56 16.89
C ALA A 217 1.18 8.14 17.34
N PRO A 218 0.60 9.08 16.57
CA PRO A 218 -0.76 9.57 16.81
C PRO A 218 -1.80 8.46 16.56
N ALA A 219 -3.05 8.70 16.95
CA ALA A 219 -4.15 7.78 16.67
C ALA A 219 -4.77 8.00 15.28
N ASN A 220 -4.59 9.20 14.71
CA ASN A 220 -5.10 9.57 13.38
C ASN A 220 -4.06 10.40 12.64
N TRP A 221 -4.10 10.37 11.30
CA TRP A 221 -3.27 11.19 10.42
C TRP A 221 -3.96 11.35 9.05
N PRO A 222 -3.83 12.49 8.36
CA PRO A 222 -3.41 13.79 8.87
C PRO A 222 -4.39 14.42 9.80
#